data_4213e22c440355c83dc73d04da6badc9
#
_entry.id   4213e22c440355c83dc73d04da6badc9
#
_cell.length_a   1.000
_cell.length_b   1.000
_cell.length_c   1.000
_cell.angle_alpha   90.00
_cell.angle_beta   90.00
_cell.angle_gamma   90.00
#
_symmetry.space_group_name_H-M   'P 1'
#
loop_
_entity.id
_entity.type
_entity.pdbx_description
1 polymer ?
#
loop_
_entity_poly.entity_id
_entity_poly.type
_entity_poly.pdbx_seq_one_letter_code
_entity_poly.pdbx_strand_id
1 'polypeptide(L)'
;MKKLILTGALALLSLGAFAQNVQLHYDFGHNMYKGKDGKDLRSRGYLTTTVEMFKPDSWGSTYFFVDMDYMSNSKAEGATKTAGVLGAYWEISRELCFWQNTKMDWLSLHVEYNGGLTNKMSFNNSWLAGLTYSGHSKDFSKTWSISAMYKLIPGTRDGAGKKQVHNFQLTGVWGINFAHGWCTFSGFVDFWREHRPWQGKLNEEGVPTGTQFIALSEPQFWVNLNQIKGMEKVNLSLGGEVELSYNFAGTGFYCVPTLAAKWSF
;
A
#
# COMPACT_ATOMS: atom_id res chain seq x y z
N MET A 1 20.04 -18.40 27.53
CA MET A 1 20.09 -17.53 26.33
C MET A 1 18.70 -17.56 25.71
N LYS A 2 17.91 -16.50 25.93
CA LYS A 2 16.56 -16.40 25.39
C LYS A 2 16.70 -16.08 23.90
N LYS A 3 16.39 -17.05 23.04
CA LYS A 3 16.25 -16.79 21.61
C LYS A 3 14.97 -15.98 21.44
N LEU A 4 15.12 -14.70 21.13
CA LEU A 4 14.02 -13.87 20.69
C LEU A 4 13.63 -14.36 19.29
N ILE A 5 12.63 -15.20 19.20
CA ILE A 5 12.04 -15.59 17.92
C ILE A 5 10.93 -14.58 17.69
N LEU A 6 11.23 -13.61 16.86
CA LEU A 6 10.27 -12.63 16.39
C LEU A 6 9.72 -13.10 15.05
N THR A 7 8.48 -13.49 15.03
CA THR A 7 7.81 -14.07 13.87
C THR A 7 7.25 -13.00 12.96
N GLY A 8 7.42 -13.20 11.68
CA GLY A 8 6.59 -12.68 10.60
C GLY A 8 6.68 -11.21 10.21
N ALA A 9 6.93 -10.32 11.13
CA ALA A 9 7.01 -8.88 10.85
C ALA A 9 8.45 -8.33 10.92
N LEU A 10 9.43 -9.21 11.13
CA LEU A 10 10.82 -8.84 11.43
C LEU A 10 11.69 -8.50 10.22
N ALA A 11 11.09 -8.44 9.14
CA ALA A 11 11.77 -8.41 7.86
C ALA A 11 12.38 -7.10 7.43
N LEU A 12 12.02 -6.04 8.05
CA LEU A 12 12.64 -4.73 7.79
C LEU A 12 13.74 -4.38 8.79
N LEU A 13 14.15 -5.35 9.63
CA LEU A 13 15.01 -5.12 10.79
C LEU A 13 16.50 -5.38 10.58
N SER A 14 17.06 -5.13 9.43
CA SER A 14 18.53 -5.12 9.34
C SER A 14 19.18 -3.81 9.81
N LEU A 15 18.43 -2.76 10.14
CA LEU A 15 18.98 -1.47 10.57
C LEU A 15 18.04 -0.75 11.56
N GLY A 16 18.03 -1.21 12.82
CA GLY A 16 17.36 -0.48 13.91
C GLY A 16 15.98 -0.98 14.26
N ALA A 17 15.57 -0.81 15.51
CA ALA A 17 14.33 -1.33 16.08
C ALA A 17 13.04 -0.63 15.56
N PHE A 18 13.16 0.31 14.63
CA PHE A 18 12.06 1.06 14.03
C PHE A 18 12.38 1.34 12.56
N ALA A 19 11.58 0.82 11.63
CA ALA A 19 11.62 1.28 10.26
C ALA A 19 10.60 2.41 10.12
N GLN A 20 11.09 3.63 10.17
CA GLN A 20 10.30 4.83 9.85
C GLN A 20 10.93 5.48 8.63
N ASN A 21 10.12 5.84 7.67
CA ASN A 21 10.62 6.53 6.50
C ASN A 21 9.61 7.55 5.96
N VAL A 22 10.15 8.51 5.23
CA VAL A 22 9.39 9.45 4.42
C VAL A 22 9.84 9.27 2.98
N GLN A 23 8.89 9.14 2.08
CA GLN A 23 9.13 8.99 0.66
C GLN A 23 8.50 10.15 -0.09
N LEU A 24 9.12 10.56 -1.18
CA LEU A 24 8.56 11.52 -2.13
C LEU A 24 8.59 10.87 -3.50
N HIS A 25 7.42 10.61 -4.05
CA HIS A 25 7.21 9.99 -5.35
C HIS A 25 6.80 11.02 -6.39
N TYR A 26 7.36 10.91 -7.59
CA TYR A 26 6.92 11.60 -8.77
C TYR A 26 6.36 10.60 -9.78
N ASP A 27 5.04 10.66 -9.99
CA ASP A 27 4.32 9.82 -10.94
C ASP A 27 4.51 10.38 -12.36
N PHE A 28 5.51 9.87 -13.08
CA PHE A 28 5.68 10.19 -14.51
C PHE A 28 4.81 9.28 -15.40
N GLY A 29 4.33 8.17 -14.84
CA GLY A 29 3.51 7.18 -15.55
C GLY A 29 2.14 7.72 -15.94
N HIS A 30 1.61 8.75 -15.24
CA HIS A 30 0.35 9.39 -15.63
C HIS A 30 0.38 9.91 -17.08
N ASN A 31 1.55 10.32 -17.58
CA ASN A 31 1.72 10.76 -18.96
C ASN A 31 1.54 9.64 -20.00
N MET A 32 1.71 8.39 -19.62
CA MET A 32 1.51 7.22 -20.49
C MET A 32 0.06 7.07 -20.93
N TYR A 33 -0.86 7.66 -20.17
CA TYR A 33 -2.31 7.58 -20.37
C TYR A 33 -2.92 8.89 -20.89
N LYS A 34 -2.09 9.90 -21.17
CA LYS A 34 -2.56 11.19 -21.69
C LYS A 34 -3.32 11.03 -23.00
N GLY A 35 -4.56 11.51 -23.02
CA GLY A 35 -5.44 11.48 -24.20
C GLY A 35 -5.92 10.09 -24.61
N LYS A 36 -5.74 9.07 -23.77
CA LYS A 36 -6.34 7.73 -24.00
C LYS A 36 -7.77 7.75 -23.48
N ASP A 37 -8.72 7.53 -24.38
CA ASP A 37 -10.15 7.50 -24.07
C ASP A 37 -10.45 6.51 -22.93
N GLY A 38 -11.17 6.98 -21.91
CA GLY A 38 -11.57 6.18 -20.74
C GLY A 38 -10.42 5.79 -19.80
N LYS A 39 -9.16 6.21 -20.09
CA LYS A 39 -7.97 5.86 -19.28
C LYS A 39 -7.11 7.06 -18.90
N ASP A 40 -7.57 8.27 -19.13
CA ASP A 40 -6.78 9.48 -18.87
C ASP A 40 -6.58 9.70 -17.37
N LEU A 41 -5.32 9.74 -16.92
CA LEU A 41 -4.92 9.95 -15.53
C LEU A 41 -4.47 11.39 -15.21
N ARG A 42 -4.73 12.37 -16.10
CA ARG A 42 -4.28 13.76 -15.91
C ARG A 42 -4.89 14.47 -14.71
N SER A 43 -6.05 14.00 -14.22
CA SER A 43 -6.68 14.51 -13.00
C SER A 43 -6.07 13.96 -11.71
N ARG A 44 -5.24 12.93 -11.82
CA ARG A 44 -4.50 12.35 -10.69
C ARG A 44 -3.36 13.29 -10.28
N GLY A 45 -3.12 13.44 -8.98
CA GLY A 45 -1.91 14.07 -8.47
C GLY A 45 -0.68 13.29 -8.95
N TYR A 46 0.40 14.00 -9.28
CA TYR A 46 1.64 13.38 -9.74
C TYR A 46 2.78 13.47 -8.73
N LEU A 47 2.55 14.07 -7.59
CA LEU A 47 3.43 14.04 -6.43
C LEU A 47 2.70 13.39 -5.27
N THR A 48 3.32 12.41 -4.64
CA THR A 48 2.82 11.76 -3.42
C THR A 48 3.92 11.76 -2.38
N THR A 49 3.61 12.15 -1.16
CA THR A 49 4.46 11.94 0.01
C THR A 49 3.89 10.79 0.82
N THR A 50 4.68 9.75 1.03
CA THR A 50 4.37 8.64 1.90
C THR A 50 5.12 8.77 3.21
N VAL A 51 4.42 8.65 4.33
CA VAL A 51 5.00 8.47 5.66
C VAL A 51 4.67 7.06 6.10
N GLU A 52 5.69 6.27 6.39
CA GLU A 52 5.56 4.86 6.71
C GLU A 52 6.26 4.53 8.01
N MET A 53 5.65 3.66 8.82
CA MET A 53 6.25 3.10 10.04
C MET A 53 5.94 1.62 10.17
N PHE A 54 6.99 0.85 10.44
CA PHE A 54 6.91 -0.51 10.91
C PHE A 54 7.55 -0.61 12.30
N LYS A 55 6.80 -1.12 13.28
CA LYS A 55 7.27 -1.27 14.66
C LYS A 55 6.95 -2.66 15.20
N PRO A 56 7.93 -3.55 15.37
CA PRO A 56 7.74 -4.81 16.11
C PRO A 56 7.74 -4.58 17.61
N ASP A 57 7.06 -5.45 18.33
CA ASP A 57 7.08 -5.53 19.79
C ASP A 57 6.94 -6.98 20.27
N SER A 58 6.79 -7.18 21.58
CA SER A 58 6.70 -8.53 22.18
C SER A 58 5.42 -9.29 21.83
N TRP A 59 4.42 -8.65 21.24
CA TRP A 59 3.14 -9.25 20.88
C TRP A 59 2.95 -9.40 19.36
N GLY A 60 3.84 -8.79 18.57
CA GLY A 60 3.75 -8.83 17.12
C GLY A 60 4.32 -7.57 16.48
N SER A 61 3.54 -6.91 15.63
CA SER A 61 3.98 -5.67 14.98
C SER A 61 2.84 -4.73 14.69
N THR A 62 3.13 -3.45 14.65
CA THR A 62 2.25 -2.41 14.13
C THR A 62 2.87 -1.87 12.85
N TYR A 63 2.05 -1.73 11.83
CA TYR A 63 2.40 -1.07 10.59
C TYR A 63 1.38 0.02 10.29
N PHE A 64 1.83 1.16 9.82
CA PHE A 64 0.97 2.14 9.19
C PHE A 64 1.70 2.87 8.08
N PHE A 65 0.93 3.38 7.12
CA PHE A 65 1.38 4.41 6.22
C PHE A 65 0.29 5.44 5.98
N VAL A 66 0.73 6.60 5.51
CA VAL A 66 -0.13 7.68 5.05
C VAL A 66 0.44 8.21 3.75
N ASP A 67 -0.36 8.14 2.70
CA ASP A 67 -0.08 8.79 1.43
C ASP A 67 -0.80 10.13 1.35
N MET A 68 -0.09 11.14 0.89
CA MET A 68 -0.63 12.47 0.65
C MET A 68 -0.37 12.84 -0.81
N ASP A 69 -1.43 12.86 -1.60
CA ASP A 69 -1.39 13.27 -3.00
C ASP A 69 -1.53 14.77 -3.13
N TYR A 70 -0.62 15.40 -3.87
CA TYR A 70 -0.64 16.84 -4.06
C TYR A 70 -1.36 17.22 -5.35
N MET A 71 -2.01 18.37 -5.31
CA MET A 71 -2.70 18.90 -6.48
C MET A 71 -1.74 19.11 -7.63
N SER A 72 -2.08 18.56 -8.79
CA SER A 72 -1.46 19.01 -10.03
C SER A 72 -1.92 20.44 -10.34
N ASN A 73 -1.02 21.28 -10.88
CA ASN A 73 -1.40 22.56 -11.51
C ASN A 73 -2.20 22.28 -12.79
N SER A 74 -3.28 21.53 -12.70
CA SER A 74 -4.12 21.27 -13.85
C SER A 74 -4.78 22.60 -14.22
N LYS A 75 -4.64 23.01 -15.47
CA LYS A 75 -5.43 24.07 -16.10
C LYS A 75 -6.91 23.65 -16.24
N ALA A 76 -7.37 22.70 -15.45
CA ALA A 76 -8.76 22.27 -15.44
C ALA A 76 -9.60 23.44 -14.95
N GLU A 77 -10.62 23.74 -15.70
CA GLU A 77 -11.61 24.77 -15.41
C GLU A 77 -12.19 24.52 -14.00
N GLY A 78 -12.09 25.51 -13.11
CA GLY A 78 -12.52 25.38 -11.71
C GLY A 78 -11.47 24.86 -10.72
N ALA A 79 -10.23 24.56 -11.14
CA ALA A 79 -9.16 24.23 -10.21
C ALA A 79 -8.77 25.49 -9.43
N THR A 80 -8.91 25.45 -8.11
CA THR A 80 -8.36 26.50 -7.25
C THR A 80 -6.84 26.44 -7.37
N LYS A 81 -6.18 27.57 -7.61
CA LYS A 81 -4.73 27.72 -7.77
C LYS A 81 -3.95 27.51 -6.47
N THR A 82 -4.53 26.89 -5.46
CA THR A 82 -3.88 26.65 -4.18
C THR A 82 -3.12 25.33 -4.24
N ALA A 83 -1.79 25.42 -4.12
CA ALA A 83 -0.96 24.25 -3.84
C ALA A 83 -1.41 23.64 -2.50
N GLY A 84 -1.60 22.31 -2.48
CA GLY A 84 -2.03 21.63 -1.27
C GLY A 84 -2.28 20.15 -1.49
N VAL A 85 -2.64 19.45 -0.43
CA VAL A 85 -3.00 18.04 -0.48
C VAL A 85 -4.36 17.89 -1.15
N LEU A 86 -4.41 17.13 -2.25
CA LEU A 86 -5.64 16.80 -2.98
C LEU A 86 -6.41 15.69 -2.29
N GLY A 87 -5.69 14.73 -1.74
CA GLY A 87 -6.21 13.59 -1.03
C GLY A 87 -5.19 12.97 -0.11
N ALA A 88 -5.65 12.20 0.84
CA ALA A 88 -4.83 11.37 1.69
C ALA A 88 -5.47 10.00 1.83
N TYR A 89 -4.63 8.96 1.86
CA TYR A 89 -5.01 7.59 2.15
C TYR A 89 -4.11 7.06 3.25
N TRP A 90 -4.66 6.25 4.14
CA TRP A 90 -3.89 5.63 5.23
C TRP A 90 -4.38 4.23 5.52
N GLU A 91 -3.45 3.42 5.96
CA GLU A 91 -3.71 2.12 6.56
C GLU A 91 -3.01 2.04 7.91
N ILE A 92 -3.64 1.40 8.86
CA ILE A 92 -3.04 1.02 10.11
C ILE A 92 -3.39 -0.42 10.42
N SER A 93 -2.37 -1.24 10.61
CA SER A 93 -2.54 -2.67 10.88
C SER A 93 -1.78 -3.12 12.11
N ARG A 94 -2.27 -4.21 12.67
CA ARG A 94 -1.68 -4.88 13.82
C ARG A 94 -1.65 -6.37 13.60
N GLU A 95 -0.44 -6.95 13.70
CA GLU A 95 -0.24 -8.38 13.81
C GLU A 95 -0.17 -8.78 15.29
N LEU A 96 -0.92 -9.81 15.67
CA LEU A 96 -0.94 -10.37 17.01
C LEU A 96 -0.46 -11.82 16.96
N CYS A 97 0.75 -12.06 17.45
CA CYS A 97 1.45 -13.35 17.40
C CYS A 97 1.24 -14.13 18.70
N PHE A 98 0.04 -14.67 18.91
CA PHE A 98 -0.31 -15.42 20.14
C PHE A 98 0.44 -16.76 20.27
N TRP A 99 0.94 -17.30 19.17
CA TRP A 99 1.59 -18.61 19.09
C TRP A 99 3.13 -18.52 19.11
N GLN A 100 3.69 -17.44 19.61
CA GLN A 100 5.12 -17.29 19.82
C GLN A 100 5.65 -18.44 20.71
N ASN A 101 6.84 -18.92 20.42
CA ASN A 101 7.49 -20.06 21.09
C ASN A 101 6.79 -21.43 20.87
N THR A 102 5.92 -21.53 19.89
CA THR A 102 5.33 -22.80 19.42
C THR A 102 5.81 -23.12 18.00
N LYS A 103 5.38 -24.27 17.46
CA LYS A 103 5.62 -24.60 16.03
C LYS A 103 4.77 -23.77 15.06
N MET A 104 3.88 -22.93 15.56
CA MET A 104 2.98 -22.08 14.79
C MET A 104 3.39 -20.59 14.89
N ASP A 105 4.63 -20.31 15.21
CA ASP A 105 5.19 -18.97 15.33
C ASP A 105 5.15 -18.14 14.02
N TRP A 106 4.91 -18.80 12.90
CA TRP A 106 4.68 -18.21 11.58
C TRP A 106 3.25 -17.65 11.38
N LEU A 107 2.33 -17.90 12.32
CA LEU A 107 0.92 -17.49 12.21
C LEU A 107 0.62 -16.33 13.14
N SER A 108 -0.06 -15.31 12.65
CA SER A 108 -0.61 -14.20 13.43
C SER A 108 -2.08 -13.94 13.12
N LEU A 109 -2.76 -13.29 14.06
CA LEU A 109 -4.03 -12.64 13.81
C LEU A 109 -3.77 -11.23 13.29
N HIS A 110 -4.37 -10.89 12.16
CA HIS A 110 -4.29 -9.58 11.53
C HIS A 110 -5.55 -8.76 11.80
N VAL A 111 -5.36 -7.49 12.15
CA VAL A 111 -6.45 -6.49 12.24
C VAL A 111 -5.97 -5.23 11.56
N GLU A 112 -6.81 -4.62 10.72
CA GLU A 112 -6.45 -3.45 9.94
C GLU A 112 -7.63 -2.50 9.77
N TYR A 113 -7.32 -1.21 9.70
CA TYR A 113 -8.24 -0.16 9.31
C TYR A 113 -7.67 0.66 8.17
N ASN A 114 -8.45 0.81 7.10
CA ASN A 114 -8.10 1.62 5.93
C ASN A 114 -9.05 2.79 5.82
N GLY A 115 -8.52 3.96 5.58
CA GLY A 115 -9.29 5.17 5.41
C GLY A 115 -8.66 6.11 4.39
N GLY A 116 -9.47 7.04 3.93
CA GLY A 116 -8.98 8.05 3.01
C GLY A 116 -9.97 9.18 2.86
N LEU A 117 -9.47 10.30 2.38
CA LEU A 117 -10.28 11.47 2.04
C LEU A 117 -9.68 12.20 0.85
N THR A 118 -10.55 12.82 0.10
CA THR A 118 -10.20 13.84 -0.89
C THR A 118 -10.82 15.17 -0.46
N ASN A 119 -10.53 16.23 -1.19
CA ASN A 119 -11.19 17.52 -1.00
C ASN A 119 -12.72 17.49 -1.26
N LYS A 120 -13.28 16.36 -1.71
CA LYS A 120 -14.70 16.20 -2.04
C LYS A 120 -15.43 15.19 -1.17
N MET A 121 -14.74 14.10 -0.74
CA MET A 121 -15.39 12.98 -0.06
C MET A 121 -14.39 12.10 0.70
N SER A 122 -14.89 11.41 1.71
CA SER A 122 -14.18 10.28 2.32
C SER A 122 -14.33 9.02 1.46
N PHE A 123 -13.35 8.15 1.50
CA PHE A 123 -13.37 6.86 0.80
C PHE A 123 -12.62 5.78 1.60
N ASN A 124 -12.77 4.54 1.18
CA ASN A 124 -12.06 3.39 1.76
C ASN A 124 -12.17 3.27 3.29
N ASN A 125 -13.31 3.62 3.88
CA ASN A 125 -13.56 3.37 5.30
C ASN A 125 -13.83 1.87 5.50
N SER A 126 -12.78 1.06 5.70
CA SER A 126 -12.89 -0.38 5.81
C SER A 126 -12.13 -0.95 7.01
N TRP A 127 -12.69 -1.99 7.60
CA TRP A 127 -12.08 -2.79 8.65
C TRP A 127 -11.77 -4.17 8.11
N LEU A 128 -10.56 -4.65 8.36
CA LEU A 128 -10.12 -5.96 7.95
C LEU A 128 -9.71 -6.77 9.19
N ALA A 129 -10.04 -8.05 9.17
CA ALA A 129 -9.57 -8.99 10.18
C ALA A 129 -9.36 -10.37 9.55
N GLY A 130 -8.29 -11.04 9.92
CA GLY A 130 -7.94 -12.33 9.33
C GLY A 130 -6.70 -12.96 9.92
N LEU A 131 -6.07 -13.80 9.14
CA LEU A 131 -4.86 -14.52 9.52
C LEU A 131 -3.74 -14.17 8.55
N THR A 132 -2.53 -14.06 9.09
CA THR A 132 -1.31 -13.84 8.31
C THR A 132 -0.34 -15.01 8.54
N TYR A 133 0.13 -15.57 7.43
CA TYR A 133 1.31 -16.42 7.37
C TYR A 133 2.53 -15.57 7.09
N SER A 134 3.59 -15.72 7.86
CA SER A 134 4.82 -14.95 7.67
C SER A 134 6.04 -15.84 7.63
N GLY A 135 7.03 -15.45 6.82
CA GLY A 135 8.27 -16.20 6.68
C GLY A 135 9.46 -15.31 6.34
N HIS A 136 10.65 -15.88 6.51
CA HIS A 136 11.91 -15.18 6.24
C HIS A 136 13.05 -16.15 5.89
N SER A 137 14.10 -15.64 5.22
CA SER A 137 15.36 -16.36 5.08
C SER A 137 16.11 -16.41 6.42
N LYS A 138 17.09 -17.33 6.55
CA LYS A 138 17.86 -17.48 7.79
C LYS A 138 18.59 -16.22 8.24
N ASP A 139 19.03 -15.42 7.30
CA ASP A 139 19.75 -14.16 7.48
C ASP A 139 18.84 -12.93 7.48
N PHE A 140 17.50 -13.13 7.38
CA PHE A 140 16.51 -12.06 7.28
C PHE A 140 16.69 -11.12 6.09
N SER A 141 17.52 -11.47 5.12
CA SER A 141 17.65 -10.67 3.90
C SER A 141 16.41 -10.74 3.01
N LYS A 142 15.59 -11.78 3.18
CA LYS A 142 14.33 -11.97 2.47
C LYS A 142 13.23 -12.27 3.45
N THR A 143 12.09 -11.67 3.22
CA THR A 143 10.92 -11.80 4.07
C THR A 143 9.66 -11.66 3.27
N TRP A 144 8.63 -12.33 3.71
CA TRP A 144 7.33 -12.32 3.06
C TRP A 144 6.22 -12.59 4.05
N SER A 145 5.03 -12.12 3.72
CA SER A 145 3.81 -12.51 4.40
C SER A 145 2.66 -12.67 3.40
N ILE A 146 1.69 -13.49 3.77
CA ILE A 146 0.44 -13.68 3.04
C ILE A 146 -0.69 -13.62 4.05
N SER A 147 -1.62 -12.70 3.83
CA SER A 147 -2.79 -12.48 4.69
C SER A 147 -4.08 -12.81 3.94
N ALA A 148 -5.00 -13.49 4.64
CA ALA A 148 -6.35 -13.73 4.15
C ALA A 148 -7.33 -13.09 5.14
N MET A 149 -8.09 -12.10 4.67
CA MET A 149 -8.85 -11.22 5.51
C MET A 149 -10.31 -11.09 5.06
N TYR A 150 -11.20 -11.07 6.03
CA TYR A 150 -12.54 -10.56 5.87
C TYR A 150 -12.47 -9.01 5.84
N LYS A 151 -13.12 -8.39 4.86
CA LYS A 151 -13.15 -6.93 4.67
C LYS A 151 -14.56 -6.41 4.85
N LEU A 152 -14.75 -5.57 5.84
CA LEU A 152 -16.00 -4.90 6.16
C LEU A 152 -15.92 -3.45 5.69
N ILE A 153 -16.83 -3.04 4.80
CA ILE A 153 -16.93 -1.65 4.30
C ILE A 153 -18.29 -1.08 4.72
N PRO A 154 -18.37 -0.42 5.91
CA PRO A 154 -19.62 0.05 6.46
C PRO A 154 -20.36 1.02 5.53
N GLY A 155 -21.67 0.88 5.48
CA GLY A 155 -22.53 1.81 4.73
C GLY A 155 -22.57 1.62 3.22
N THR A 156 -21.72 0.77 2.64
CA THR A 156 -21.64 0.58 1.19
C THR A 156 -22.92 -0.06 0.63
N ARG A 157 -23.46 0.59 -0.39
CA ARG A 157 -24.58 0.10 -1.21
C ARG A 157 -24.24 0.27 -2.68
N ASP A 158 -24.77 -0.63 -3.51
CA ASP A 158 -24.67 -0.46 -4.96
C ASP A 158 -25.76 0.49 -5.49
N GLY A 159 -25.74 0.73 -6.80
CA GLY A 159 -26.68 1.64 -7.45
C GLY A 159 -28.15 1.22 -7.35
N ALA A 160 -28.44 -0.05 -7.09
CA ALA A 160 -29.79 -0.56 -6.79
C ALA A 160 -30.12 -0.50 -5.28
N GLY A 161 -29.28 0.11 -4.45
CA GLY A 161 -29.47 0.23 -3.01
C GLY A 161 -29.17 -1.04 -2.20
N LYS A 162 -28.71 -2.12 -2.84
CA LYS A 162 -28.35 -3.38 -2.19
C LYS A 162 -27.07 -3.21 -1.38
N LYS A 163 -27.06 -3.71 -0.14
CA LYS A 163 -25.87 -3.68 0.73
C LYS A 163 -24.72 -4.48 0.14
N GLN A 164 -23.52 -3.87 0.08
CA GLN A 164 -22.26 -4.45 -0.42
C GLN A 164 -21.16 -4.36 0.65
N VAL A 165 -21.54 -4.59 1.90
CA VAL A 165 -20.72 -4.35 3.11
C VAL A 165 -19.67 -5.44 3.32
N HIS A 166 -19.99 -6.69 2.98
CA HIS A 166 -19.20 -7.88 3.29
C HIS A 166 -18.33 -8.29 2.11
N ASN A 167 -17.03 -8.24 2.29
CA ASN A 167 -16.03 -8.50 1.26
C ASN A 167 -14.86 -9.32 1.82
N PHE A 168 -13.84 -9.56 1.01
CA PHE A 168 -12.60 -10.18 1.43
C PHE A 168 -11.42 -9.46 0.78
N GLN A 169 -10.23 -9.66 1.34
CA GLN A 169 -8.95 -9.23 0.78
C GLN A 169 -7.89 -10.29 1.02
N LEU A 170 -7.07 -10.53 0.00
CA LEU A 170 -5.83 -11.29 0.10
C LEU A 170 -4.68 -10.32 -0.13
N THR A 171 -3.71 -10.32 0.77
CA THR A 171 -2.54 -9.45 0.71
C THR A 171 -1.27 -10.29 0.75
N GLY A 172 -0.36 -10.06 -0.18
CA GLY A 172 1.00 -10.58 -0.14
C GLY A 172 1.99 -9.43 -0.02
N VAL A 173 2.95 -9.52 0.92
CA VAL A 173 4.00 -8.52 1.11
C VAL A 173 5.36 -9.17 1.01
N TRP A 174 6.34 -8.49 0.45
CA TRP A 174 7.73 -8.96 0.38
C TRP A 174 8.74 -7.84 0.62
N GLY A 175 9.90 -8.24 1.14
CA GLY A 175 11.07 -7.40 1.28
C GLY A 175 12.33 -8.22 1.04
N ILE A 176 13.17 -7.78 0.12
CA ILE A 176 14.40 -8.46 -0.29
C ILE A 176 15.54 -7.44 -0.31
N ASN A 177 16.52 -7.63 0.58
CA ASN A 177 17.77 -6.90 0.55
C ASN A 177 18.83 -7.75 -0.16
N PHE A 178 19.53 -7.20 -1.13
CA PHE A 178 20.52 -7.91 -1.91
C PHE A 178 21.70 -7.01 -2.32
N ALA A 179 22.66 -7.57 -3.04
CA ALA A 179 23.89 -6.88 -3.41
C ALA A 179 24.60 -6.27 -2.17
N HIS A 180 24.71 -7.05 -1.06
CA HIS A 180 25.34 -6.60 0.20
C HIS A 180 24.69 -5.34 0.79
N GLY A 181 23.37 -5.17 0.64
CA GLY A 181 22.63 -4.02 1.17
C GLY A 181 22.54 -2.82 0.22
N TRP A 182 23.19 -2.87 -0.96
CA TRP A 182 23.07 -1.82 -1.96
C TRP A 182 21.65 -1.65 -2.51
N CYS A 183 20.93 -2.74 -2.61
CA CYS A 183 19.62 -2.74 -3.23
C CYS A 183 18.57 -3.36 -2.31
N THR A 184 17.38 -2.77 -2.34
CA THR A 184 16.18 -3.32 -1.73
C THR A 184 15.10 -3.45 -2.81
N PHE A 185 14.47 -4.63 -2.88
CA PHE A 185 13.25 -4.87 -3.65
C PHE A 185 12.15 -5.23 -2.68
N SER A 186 11.12 -4.42 -2.61
CA SER A 186 10.01 -4.58 -1.68
C SER A 186 8.69 -4.30 -2.37
N GLY A 187 7.59 -4.55 -1.69
CA GLY A 187 6.28 -4.22 -2.20
C GLY A 187 5.19 -5.13 -1.67
N PHE A 188 4.02 -4.94 -2.22
CA PHE A 188 2.86 -5.73 -1.90
C PHE A 188 2.05 -6.09 -3.15
N VAL A 189 1.13 -7.03 -2.98
CA VAL A 189 0.05 -7.33 -3.90
C VAL A 189 -1.22 -7.57 -3.12
N ASP A 190 -2.26 -6.85 -3.50
CA ASP A 190 -3.60 -6.98 -2.96
C ASP A 190 -4.56 -7.49 -4.02
N PHE A 191 -5.45 -8.37 -3.58
CA PHE A 191 -6.58 -8.81 -4.37
C PHE A 191 -7.82 -8.80 -3.48
N TRP A 192 -8.84 -8.02 -3.88
CA TRP A 192 -10.05 -7.88 -3.08
C TRP A 192 -11.30 -7.72 -3.93
N ARG A 193 -12.43 -7.65 -3.26
CA ARG A 193 -13.73 -7.39 -3.86
C ARG A 193 -14.41 -6.24 -3.14
N GLU A 194 -14.95 -5.29 -3.92
CA GLU A 194 -15.80 -4.21 -3.38
C GLU A 194 -16.74 -3.66 -4.44
N HIS A 195 -17.72 -2.86 -4.03
CA HIS A 195 -18.52 -2.08 -4.93
C HIS A 195 -17.80 -0.81 -5.36
N ARG A 196 -17.78 -0.56 -6.68
CA ARG A 196 -17.22 0.66 -7.29
C ARG A 196 -18.33 1.40 -8.03
N PRO A 197 -18.68 2.67 -7.65
CA PRO A 197 -19.79 3.42 -8.26
C PRO A 197 -19.63 3.71 -9.77
N TRP A 198 -18.40 3.64 -10.27
CA TRP A 198 -18.07 3.89 -11.69
C TRP A 198 -17.75 2.62 -12.49
N GLN A 199 -17.94 1.45 -11.89
CA GLN A 199 -17.64 0.16 -12.50
C GLN A 199 -18.79 -0.83 -12.20
N GLY A 200 -18.83 -1.89 -12.96
CA GLY A 200 -19.77 -2.98 -12.77
C GLY A 200 -20.80 -3.09 -13.86
N LYS A 201 -21.69 -4.08 -13.69
CA LYS A 201 -22.82 -4.25 -14.61
C LYS A 201 -23.84 -3.15 -14.34
N LEU A 202 -24.27 -2.50 -15.40
CA LEU A 202 -25.38 -1.56 -15.33
C LEU A 202 -26.71 -2.32 -15.25
N ASN A 203 -27.62 -1.87 -14.39
CA ASN A 203 -29.00 -2.34 -14.39
C ASN A 203 -29.79 -1.64 -15.50
N GLU A 204 -31.12 -1.89 -15.58
CA GLU A 204 -32.02 -1.28 -16.58
C GLU A 204 -32.05 0.25 -16.49
N GLU A 205 -31.78 0.81 -15.33
CA GLU A 205 -31.74 2.26 -15.08
C GLU A 205 -30.32 2.86 -15.36
N GLY A 206 -29.37 2.06 -15.85
CA GLY A 206 -28.05 2.49 -16.19
C GLY A 206 -27.13 2.74 -14.97
N VAL A 207 -27.47 2.22 -13.79
CA VAL A 207 -26.65 2.37 -12.57
C VAL A 207 -25.78 1.14 -12.29
N PRO A 208 -24.53 1.30 -11.83
CA PRO A 208 -23.63 0.19 -11.51
C PRO A 208 -24.15 -0.61 -10.32
N THR A 209 -24.18 -1.94 -10.45
CA THR A 209 -24.62 -2.87 -9.42
C THR A 209 -23.59 -3.92 -9.09
N GLY A 210 -23.74 -4.55 -7.91
CA GLY A 210 -22.88 -5.63 -7.43
C GLY A 210 -21.49 -5.16 -7.02
N THR A 211 -20.55 -6.09 -7.04
CA THR A 211 -19.15 -5.86 -6.65
C THR A 211 -18.22 -6.26 -7.79
N GLN A 212 -17.02 -5.68 -7.80
CA GLN A 212 -15.95 -5.95 -8.74
C GLN A 212 -14.75 -6.56 -8.03
N PHE A 213 -13.97 -7.38 -8.73
CA PHE A 213 -12.65 -7.79 -8.30
C PHE A 213 -11.64 -6.72 -8.69
N ILE A 214 -10.75 -6.43 -7.75
CA ILE A 214 -9.73 -5.41 -7.87
C ILE A 214 -8.40 -6.07 -7.51
N ALA A 215 -7.36 -5.73 -8.25
CA ALA A 215 -5.99 -6.09 -7.91
C ALA A 215 -5.11 -4.84 -7.95
N LEU A 216 -4.19 -4.77 -7.00
CA LEU A 216 -3.18 -3.73 -6.89
C LEU A 216 -1.87 -4.37 -6.47
N SER A 217 -0.77 -4.01 -7.12
CA SER A 217 0.58 -4.36 -6.68
C SER A 217 1.50 -3.18 -6.89
N GLU A 218 2.33 -2.91 -5.89
CA GLU A 218 3.29 -1.81 -5.92
C GLU A 218 4.70 -2.34 -5.61
N PRO A 219 5.34 -3.02 -6.57
CA PRO A 219 6.75 -3.35 -6.46
C PRO A 219 7.61 -2.09 -6.45
N GLN A 220 8.50 -2.01 -5.46
CA GLN A 220 9.44 -0.92 -5.23
C GLN A 220 10.87 -1.42 -5.41
N PHE A 221 11.72 -0.60 -6.01
CA PHE A 221 13.15 -0.84 -6.10
C PHE A 221 13.91 0.36 -5.57
N TRP A 222 14.88 0.11 -4.69
CA TRP A 222 15.66 1.14 -4.01
C TRP A 222 17.15 0.86 -4.10
N VAL A 223 17.94 1.91 -4.39
CA VAL A 223 19.39 1.94 -4.24
C VAL A 223 19.73 2.72 -2.99
N ASN A 224 20.42 2.08 -2.04
CA ASN A 224 20.73 2.62 -0.71
C ASN A 224 22.06 3.37 -0.75
N LEU A 225 22.04 4.69 -0.62
CA LEU A 225 23.22 5.53 -0.75
C LEU A 225 24.19 5.43 0.44
N ASN A 226 23.73 4.91 1.58
CA ASN A 226 24.58 4.64 2.75
C ASN A 226 25.64 3.55 2.51
N GLN A 227 25.57 2.85 1.38
CA GLN A 227 26.59 1.89 0.95
C GLN A 227 27.79 2.56 0.23
N ILE A 228 27.66 3.83 -0.11
CA ILE A 228 28.75 4.61 -0.74
C ILE A 228 29.73 5.01 0.35
N LYS A 229 31.04 4.75 0.13
CA LYS A 229 32.12 5.13 1.03
C LYS A 229 32.08 6.64 1.32
N GLY A 230 31.99 7.00 2.60
CA GLY A 230 31.86 8.39 3.06
C GLY A 230 30.41 8.87 3.20
N MET A 231 29.43 8.04 2.83
CA MET A 231 28.00 8.33 2.95
C MET A 231 27.27 7.38 3.93
N GLU A 232 28.00 6.66 4.78
CA GLU A 232 27.46 5.61 5.67
C GLU A 232 26.35 6.12 6.62
N LYS A 233 26.35 7.42 6.87
CA LYS A 233 25.35 8.09 7.73
C LYS A 233 24.20 8.73 6.94
N VAL A 234 24.21 8.61 5.61
CA VAL A 234 23.18 9.19 4.74
C VAL A 234 22.07 8.16 4.53
N ASN A 235 21.01 8.29 5.28
CA ASN A 235 19.87 7.39 5.23
C ASN A 235 18.95 7.63 4.02
N LEU A 236 19.51 7.99 2.88
CA LEU A 236 18.80 8.27 1.64
C LEU A 236 18.87 7.07 0.70
N SER A 237 17.75 6.71 0.15
CA SER A 237 17.64 5.76 -0.96
C SER A 237 16.97 6.44 -2.15
N LEU A 238 17.41 6.10 -3.35
CA LEU A 238 16.81 6.55 -4.61
C LEU A 238 16.23 5.37 -5.34
N GLY A 239 15.07 5.54 -5.94
CA GLY A 239 14.39 4.45 -6.61
C GLY A 239 13.02 4.84 -7.11
N GLY A 240 12.05 3.98 -6.89
CA GLY A 240 10.67 4.22 -7.26
C GLY A 240 9.83 2.98 -7.09
N GLU A 241 8.62 3.10 -7.55
CA GLU A 241 7.59 2.09 -7.47
C GLU A 241 6.84 2.01 -8.79
N VAL A 242 6.21 0.90 -9.04
CA VAL A 242 5.32 0.73 -10.20
C VAL A 242 3.96 0.29 -9.70
N GLU A 243 2.95 1.16 -9.79
CA GLU A 243 1.57 0.73 -9.58
C GLU A 243 1.14 -0.15 -10.74
N LEU A 244 0.92 -1.43 -10.47
CA LEU A 244 0.31 -2.40 -11.37
C LEU A 244 -1.09 -2.67 -10.86
N SER A 245 -2.11 -2.20 -11.56
CA SER A 245 -3.47 -2.31 -11.05
C SER A 245 -4.47 -2.82 -12.08
N TYR A 246 -5.49 -3.52 -11.58
CA TYR A 246 -6.66 -3.93 -12.34
C TYR A 246 -7.92 -3.44 -11.63
N ASN A 247 -8.73 -2.65 -12.32
CA ASN A 247 -9.94 -2.01 -11.78
C ASN A 247 -9.69 -1.10 -10.57
N PHE A 248 -8.45 -0.65 -10.33
CA PHE A 248 -8.09 0.26 -9.24
C PHE A 248 -7.97 1.70 -9.72
N ALA A 249 -6.99 2.04 -10.54
CA ALA A 249 -6.81 3.40 -11.09
C ALA A 249 -7.96 3.79 -12.03
N GLY A 250 -8.61 2.81 -12.62
CA GLY A 250 -9.76 2.94 -13.52
C GLY A 250 -10.22 1.56 -13.97
N THR A 251 -11.03 1.48 -15.01
CA THR A 251 -11.51 0.19 -15.53
C THR A 251 -10.41 -0.51 -16.34
N GLY A 252 -10.12 -1.76 -16.01
CA GLY A 252 -9.09 -2.59 -16.66
C GLY A 252 -7.70 -2.42 -16.06
N PHE A 253 -6.68 -2.79 -16.82
CA PHE A 253 -5.30 -2.81 -16.35
C PHE A 253 -4.60 -1.45 -16.55
N TYR A 254 -3.81 -1.08 -15.53
CA TYR A 254 -2.93 0.09 -15.54
C TYR A 254 -1.53 -0.29 -15.05
N CYS A 255 -0.53 0.43 -15.56
CA CYS A 255 0.86 0.36 -15.14
C CYS A 255 1.39 1.79 -15.00
N VAL A 256 1.61 2.24 -13.79
CA VAL A 256 1.93 3.64 -13.49
C VAL A 256 3.24 3.71 -12.70
N PRO A 257 4.40 3.87 -13.38
CA PRO A 257 5.69 3.96 -12.73
C PRO A 257 5.94 5.33 -12.13
N THR A 258 6.64 5.34 -10.98
CA THR A 258 7.12 6.55 -10.28
C THR A 258 8.64 6.56 -10.17
N LEU A 259 9.21 7.76 -9.97
CA LEU A 259 10.54 7.94 -9.42
C LEU A 259 10.43 8.50 -8.01
N ALA A 260 11.28 8.05 -7.10
CA ALA A 260 11.17 8.43 -5.71
C ALA A 260 12.51 8.57 -4.98
N ALA A 261 12.48 9.38 -3.93
CA ALA A 261 13.50 9.46 -2.90
C ALA A 261 12.89 9.03 -1.55
N LYS A 262 13.63 8.24 -0.78
CA LYS A 262 13.23 7.72 0.53
C LYS A 262 14.29 8.07 1.57
N TRP A 263 13.87 8.71 2.65
CA TRP A 263 14.68 8.96 3.83
C TRP A 263 14.22 8.07 4.98
N SER A 264 15.14 7.27 5.52
CA SER A 264 14.87 6.39 6.68
C SER A 264 15.46 6.99 7.96
N PHE A 265 14.74 6.85 9.10
CA PHE A 265 15.15 7.40 10.40
C PHE A 265 15.72 6.33 11.32
#